data_3867d068041b308242ec9862487cec0c
#
_entry.id   3867d068041b308242ec9862487cec0c
#
_cell.length_a   1.000
_cell.length_b   1.000
_cell.length_c   1.000
_cell.angle_alpha   90.00
_cell.angle_beta   90.00
_cell.angle_gamma   90.00
#
_symmetry.space_group_name_H-M   'P 1'
#
loop_
_entity.id
_entity.type
_entity.pdbx_description
1 polymer ?
#
loop_
_entity_poly.entity_id
_entity_poly.type
_entity_poly.pdbx_seq_one_letter_code
_entity_poly.pdbx_strand_id
1 'polypeptide(L)'
;MKNRPVLVGIGSLQQKGSFEQLDEALILMEQATLDAIEDTSAPGIKNYIDEIQIPKGFWAYRDPGKWIAEKHGFAEAETSVTKIGVLQQNLVNSACKKIIDGEIRASLIVGGEARFKMIQALKEGLPYEEMALTENPDNYVKAKEDLYVTEELDALGMMAVGYYAIIESAMRYKNQCSLKEHENFLGNYYERFSQIASKNPHAWNQKIFTAKEIKTPSNKNQRIAYPYNKLHNTSWNVNQASALILTSDEIADKLKISFDKRVYPLVSSETNHMIGVIQRPDLTSPVGLKLAARYLLETAAKNNINPTFYELYSCFPAAVQLFAQTLTIPENIDKTITGGMPFAGGPLNNYMLHATAQVIMRIRENNSEVGLITGVSGMMTKQALAIWGKDPVMDFEARDVTAEAEK
;
A
#
# COMPACT_ATOMS: atom_id res chain seq x y z
N MET A 1 -18.04 -13.60 17.89
CA MET A 1 -18.56 -13.32 16.53
C MET A 1 -18.32 -14.55 15.68
N LYS A 2 -19.33 -15.07 14.96
CA LYS A 2 -19.14 -16.24 14.08
C LYS A 2 -18.21 -15.99 12.90
N ASN A 3 -18.21 -14.77 12.36
CA ASN A 3 -17.50 -14.42 11.12
C ASN A 3 -16.44 -13.33 11.37
N ARG A 4 -15.61 -13.50 12.40
CA ARG A 4 -14.51 -12.54 12.65
C ARG A 4 -13.49 -12.63 11.53
N PRO A 5 -13.16 -11.50 10.84
CA PRO A 5 -12.19 -11.51 9.77
C PRO A 5 -10.77 -11.71 10.30
N VAL A 6 -9.99 -12.50 9.61
CA VAL A 6 -8.61 -12.81 9.93
C VAL A 6 -7.79 -12.95 8.66
N LEU A 7 -6.60 -12.37 8.63
CA LEU A 7 -5.64 -12.59 7.57
C LEU A 7 -4.81 -13.84 7.90
N VAL A 8 -4.76 -14.78 6.96
CA VAL A 8 -4.17 -16.10 7.17
C VAL A 8 -3.06 -16.46 6.18
N GLY A 9 -3.04 -15.83 5.01
CA GLY A 9 -2.04 -16.11 3.97
C GLY A 9 -1.46 -14.82 3.39
N ILE A 10 -0.16 -14.82 3.18
CA ILE A 10 0.58 -13.74 2.53
C ILE A 10 1.52 -14.32 1.48
N GLY A 11 1.57 -13.66 0.32
CA GLY A 11 2.59 -13.85 -0.70
C GLY A 11 3.23 -12.52 -1.04
N SER A 12 4.54 -12.48 -1.14
CA SER A 12 5.27 -11.26 -1.52
C SER A 12 6.58 -11.63 -2.18
N LEU A 13 6.76 -11.20 -3.42
CA LEU A 13 7.95 -11.53 -4.18
C LEU A 13 8.45 -10.36 -5.01
N GLN A 14 9.72 -10.45 -5.39
CA GLN A 14 10.35 -9.54 -6.34
C GLN A 14 11.29 -10.31 -7.27
N GLN A 15 11.44 -9.81 -8.48
CA GLN A 15 12.37 -10.37 -9.46
C GLN A 15 13.35 -9.32 -9.96
N LYS A 16 14.62 -9.71 -10.04
CA LYS A 16 15.70 -8.96 -10.66
C LYS A 16 16.51 -9.90 -11.55
N GLY A 17 17.04 -9.39 -12.64
CA GLY A 17 17.82 -10.21 -13.56
C GLY A 17 17.86 -9.60 -14.95
N SER A 18 18.29 -10.38 -15.96
CA SER A 18 18.19 -10.04 -17.36
C SER A 18 16.75 -10.13 -17.84
N PHE A 19 16.44 -9.54 -18.98
CA PHE A 19 15.09 -9.52 -19.54
C PHE A 19 14.46 -10.92 -19.63
N GLU A 20 15.23 -11.93 -20.06
CA GLU A 20 14.77 -13.32 -20.23
C GLU A 20 14.45 -14.03 -18.91
N GLN A 21 15.02 -13.56 -17.80
CA GLN A 21 14.80 -14.12 -16.46
C GLN A 21 13.60 -13.49 -15.73
N LEU A 22 13.01 -12.46 -16.32
CA LEU A 22 11.94 -11.71 -15.69
C LEU A 22 10.59 -12.16 -16.24
N ASP A 23 9.62 -12.28 -15.37
CA ASP A 23 8.24 -12.57 -15.72
C ASP A 23 7.43 -11.29 -15.94
N GLU A 24 6.30 -11.42 -16.64
CA GLU A 24 5.29 -10.38 -16.73
C GLU A 24 4.46 -10.29 -15.43
N ALA A 25 3.71 -9.21 -15.25
CA ALA A 25 2.97 -8.97 -14.01
C ALA A 25 1.94 -10.06 -13.68
N LEU A 26 1.32 -10.68 -14.68
CA LEU A 26 0.36 -11.77 -14.51
C LEU A 26 1.00 -12.98 -13.82
N ILE A 27 2.18 -13.40 -14.27
CA ILE A 27 2.90 -14.54 -13.70
C ILE A 27 3.39 -14.21 -12.27
N LEU A 28 3.82 -12.97 -12.03
CA LEU A 28 4.18 -12.54 -10.67
C LEU A 28 2.97 -12.58 -9.73
N MET A 29 1.79 -12.14 -10.19
CA MET A 29 0.55 -12.21 -9.39
C MET A 29 0.13 -13.66 -9.14
N GLU A 30 0.25 -14.54 -10.13
CA GLU A 30 0.03 -15.97 -9.96
C GLU A 30 0.93 -16.54 -8.86
N GLN A 31 2.24 -16.28 -8.95
CA GLN A 31 3.19 -16.80 -7.96
C GLN A 31 2.89 -16.26 -6.56
N ALA A 32 2.59 -14.96 -6.43
CA ALA A 32 2.19 -14.38 -5.15
C ALA A 32 0.93 -15.04 -4.58
N THR A 33 -0.03 -15.43 -5.44
CA THR A 33 -1.23 -16.15 -5.03
C THR A 33 -0.88 -17.54 -4.49
N LEU A 34 -0.02 -18.28 -5.18
CA LEU A 34 0.42 -19.61 -4.75
C LEU A 34 1.18 -19.53 -3.42
N ASP A 35 2.10 -18.57 -3.29
CA ASP A 35 2.84 -18.33 -2.07
C ASP A 35 1.88 -18.02 -0.90
N ALA A 36 0.83 -17.21 -1.15
CA ALA A 36 -0.17 -16.90 -0.12
C ALA A 36 -1.00 -18.11 0.30
N ILE A 37 -1.35 -19.00 -0.63
CA ILE A 37 -2.04 -20.26 -0.34
C ILE A 37 -1.12 -21.20 0.47
N GLU A 38 0.13 -21.34 0.07
CA GLU A 38 1.12 -22.17 0.76
C GLU A 38 1.40 -21.64 2.17
N ASP A 39 1.51 -20.32 2.33
CA ASP A 39 1.73 -19.66 3.63
C ASP A 39 0.65 -20.01 4.65
N THR A 40 -0.60 -20.26 4.23
CA THR A 40 -1.65 -20.71 5.16
C THR A 40 -1.37 -22.08 5.78
N SER A 41 -0.48 -22.89 5.21
CA SER A 41 -0.25 -24.30 5.50
C SER A 41 -1.53 -25.17 5.38
N ALA A 42 -2.55 -24.66 4.71
CA ALA A 42 -3.85 -25.29 4.51
C ALA A 42 -4.33 -25.08 3.05
N PRO A 43 -3.80 -25.84 2.07
CA PRO A 43 -4.10 -25.60 0.65
C PRO A 43 -5.59 -25.74 0.29
N GLY A 44 -6.38 -26.31 1.17
CA GLY A 44 -7.85 -26.37 1.05
C GLY A 44 -8.51 -24.99 1.14
N ILE A 45 -7.80 -23.92 1.55
CA ILE A 45 -8.33 -22.56 1.59
C ILE A 45 -8.83 -22.09 0.21
N LYS A 46 -8.22 -22.56 -0.88
CA LYS A 46 -8.62 -22.23 -2.24
C LYS A 46 -10.10 -22.56 -2.52
N ASN A 47 -10.68 -23.59 -1.87
CA ASN A 47 -12.07 -23.98 -2.04
C ASN A 47 -13.07 -23.04 -1.34
N TYR A 48 -12.54 -22.06 -0.61
CA TYR A 48 -13.30 -21.06 0.12
C TYR A 48 -13.11 -19.64 -0.44
N ILE A 49 -12.23 -19.46 -1.43
CA ILE A 49 -12.05 -18.17 -2.10
C ILE A 49 -13.29 -17.89 -2.95
N ASP A 50 -14.14 -17.00 -2.49
CA ASP A 50 -15.37 -16.59 -3.18
C ASP A 50 -15.17 -15.27 -3.93
N GLU A 51 -14.09 -14.53 -3.64
CA GLU A 51 -13.80 -13.24 -4.23
C GLU A 51 -12.30 -13.06 -4.51
N ILE A 52 -11.99 -12.46 -5.67
CA ILE A 52 -10.63 -12.02 -6.03
C ILE A 52 -10.66 -10.55 -6.35
N GLN A 53 -9.87 -9.75 -5.63
CA GLN A 53 -9.76 -8.32 -5.83
C GLN A 53 -8.37 -7.96 -6.38
N ILE A 54 -8.34 -7.25 -7.50
CA ILE A 54 -7.10 -6.88 -8.20
C ILE A 54 -6.96 -5.37 -8.26
N PRO A 55 -5.99 -4.75 -7.57
CA PRO A 55 -5.65 -3.35 -7.82
C PRO A 55 -4.98 -3.20 -9.19
N LYS A 56 -5.57 -2.37 -10.06
CA LYS A 56 -5.12 -2.16 -11.44
C LYS A 56 -3.71 -1.57 -11.49
N GLY A 57 -2.83 -2.27 -12.21
CA GLY A 57 -1.48 -1.80 -12.52
C GLY A 57 -1.34 -1.13 -13.89
N PHE A 58 -0.10 -0.97 -14.36
CA PHE A 58 0.19 -0.41 -15.69
C PHE A 58 -0.09 -1.40 -16.85
N TRP A 59 -0.16 -2.67 -16.54
CA TRP A 59 -0.41 -3.76 -17.50
C TRP A 59 -1.78 -3.64 -18.17
N ALA A 60 -1.93 -4.34 -19.32
CA ALA A 60 -3.12 -4.26 -20.19
C ALA A 60 -4.20 -5.31 -19.91
N TYR A 61 -3.97 -6.29 -19.05
CA TYR A 61 -4.94 -7.36 -18.75
C TYR A 61 -6.30 -6.79 -18.37
N ARG A 62 -7.39 -7.42 -18.84
CA ARG A 62 -8.74 -7.06 -18.39
C ARG A 62 -9.07 -7.71 -17.05
N ASP A 63 -8.95 -9.05 -16.98
CA ASP A 63 -9.22 -9.79 -15.75
C ASP A 63 -8.12 -10.81 -15.44
N PRO A 64 -7.02 -10.42 -14.78
CA PRO A 64 -6.02 -11.38 -14.31
C PRO A 64 -6.54 -12.28 -13.19
N GLY A 65 -7.55 -11.85 -12.42
CA GLY A 65 -8.16 -12.63 -11.35
C GLY A 65 -8.82 -13.90 -11.87
N LYS A 66 -9.62 -13.77 -12.93
CA LYS A 66 -10.29 -14.92 -13.55
C LYS A 66 -9.29 -15.93 -14.11
N TRP A 67 -8.26 -15.45 -14.80
CA TRP A 67 -7.21 -16.33 -15.33
C TRP A 67 -6.52 -17.14 -14.21
N ILE A 68 -6.19 -16.49 -13.08
CA ILE A 68 -5.60 -17.16 -11.91
C ILE A 68 -6.58 -18.19 -11.33
N ALA A 69 -7.86 -17.81 -11.17
CA ALA A 69 -8.89 -18.64 -10.60
C ALA A 69 -9.13 -19.93 -11.41
N GLU A 70 -9.26 -19.81 -12.72
CA GLU A 70 -9.47 -20.94 -13.64
C GLU A 70 -8.28 -21.90 -13.60
N LYS A 71 -7.08 -21.37 -13.62
CA LYS A 71 -5.84 -22.16 -13.61
C LYS A 71 -5.62 -22.93 -12.31
N HIS A 72 -6.11 -22.43 -11.18
CA HIS A 72 -5.83 -23.00 -9.86
C HIS A 72 -7.05 -23.60 -9.14
N GLY A 73 -8.19 -23.67 -9.82
CA GLY A 73 -9.36 -24.45 -9.39
C GLY A 73 -10.28 -23.73 -8.39
N PHE A 74 -10.43 -22.42 -8.51
CA PHE A 74 -11.43 -21.59 -7.82
C PHE A 74 -12.16 -20.64 -8.79
N ALA A 75 -12.52 -21.18 -9.96
CA ALA A 75 -13.11 -20.45 -11.09
C ALA A 75 -14.47 -19.78 -10.79
N GLU A 76 -15.17 -20.23 -9.74
CA GLU A 76 -16.44 -19.65 -9.30
C GLU A 76 -16.28 -18.37 -8.46
N ALA A 77 -15.05 -17.99 -8.14
CA ALA A 77 -14.79 -16.76 -7.38
C ALA A 77 -15.15 -15.53 -8.21
N GLU A 78 -15.91 -14.62 -7.61
CA GLU A 78 -16.24 -13.32 -8.22
C GLU A 78 -14.98 -12.46 -8.34
N THR A 79 -14.76 -11.86 -9.51
CA THR A 79 -13.55 -11.09 -9.77
C THR A 79 -13.84 -9.59 -9.82
N SER A 80 -12.92 -8.81 -9.28
CA SER A 80 -13.00 -7.35 -9.37
C SER A 80 -11.64 -6.72 -9.70
N VAL A 81 -11.66 -5.74 -10.61
CA VAL A 81 -10.49 -4.91 -10.91
C VAL A 81 -10.73 -3.49 -10.39
N THR A 82 -9.88 -3.06 -9.46
CA THR A 82 -9.98 -1.76 -8.80
C THR A 82 -9.05 -0.75 -9.46
N LYS A 83 -9.64 0.29 -10.05
CA LYS A 83 -8.89 1.34 -10.76
C LYS A 83 -8.07 2.21 -9.80
N ILE A 84 -7.01 2.84 -10.33
CA ILE A 84 -6.26 3.89 -9.63
C ILE A 84 -7.23 5.01 -9.22
N GLY A 85 -7.05 5.52 -8.00
CA GLY A 85 -7.96 6.51 -7.41
C GLY A 85 -8.77 5.95 -6.24
N VAL A 86 -8.85 4.62 -6.11
CA VAL A 86 -9.40 3.94 -4.94
C VAL A 86 -8.27 3.61 -3.97
N LEU A 87 -8.52 3.78 -2.68
CA LEU A 87 -7.58 3.37 -1.63
C LEU A 87 -7.41 1.84 -1.61
N GLN A 88 -6.18 1.34 -1.61
CA GLN A 88 -5.92 -0.09 -1.56
C GLN A 88 -6.41 -0.72 -0.25
N GLN A 89 -6.39 0.04 0.86
CA GLN A 89 -6.96 -0.41 2.13
C GLN A 89 -8.48 -0.69 2.02
N ASN A 90 -9.17 -0.02 1.11
CA ASN A 90 -10.60 -0.26 0.87
C ASN A 90 -10.88 -1.70 0.41
N LEU A 91 -9.96 -2.33 -0.34
CA LEU A 91 -10.08 -3.74 -0.74
C LEU A 91 -10.09 -4.64 0.51
N VAL A 92 -9.19 -4.39 1.44
CA VAL A 92 -9.11 -5.12 2.72
C VAL A 92 -10.36 -4.86 3.57
N ASN A 93 -10.77 -3.60 3.70
CA ASN A 93 -11.95 -3.20 4.47
C ASN A 93 -13.23 -3.84 3.91
N SER A 94 -13.38 -3.85 2.58
CA SER A 94 -14.51 -4.49 1.88
C SER A 94 -14.54 -6.00 2.12
N ALA A 95 -13.40 -6.68 1.97
CA ALA A 95 -13.29 -8.11 2.25
C ALA A 95 -13.67 -8.43 3.71
N CYS A 96 -13.15 -7.66 4.67
CA CYS A 96 -13.50 -7.83 6.09
C CYS A 96 -15.00 -7.67 6.32
N LYS A 97 -15.60 -6.63 5.73
CA LYS A 97 -17.05 -6.40 5.87
C LYS A 97 -17.87 -7.56 5.30
N LYS A 98 -17.59 -7.99 4.08
CA LYS A 98 -18.28 -9.12 3.43
C LYS A 98 -18.13 -10.42 4.21
N ILE A 99 -16.97 -10.67 4.84
CA ILE A 99 -16.74 -11.82 5.71
C ILE A 99 -17.61 -11.70 6.97
N ILE A 100 -17.66 -10.54 7.63
CA ILE A 100 -18.49 -10.29 8.82
C ILE A 100 -19.97 -10.52 8.51
N ASP A 101 -20.43 -10.01 7.37
CA ASP A 101 -21.81 -10.12 6.94
C ASP A 101 -22.17 -11.54 6.44
N GLY A 102 -21.18 -12.42 6.26
CA GLY A 102 -21.33 -13.78 5.76
C GLY A 102 -21.63 -13.86 4.27
N GLU A 103 -21.34 -12.82 3.52
CA GLU A 103 -21.50 -12.75 2.06
C GLU A 103 -20.44 -13.57 1.34
N ILE A 104 -19.22 -13.61 1.87
CA ILE A 104 -18.10 -14.41 1.35
C ILE A 104 -17.42 -15.19 2.48
N ARG A 105 -16.81 -16.32 2.12
CA ARG A 105 -16.05 -17.18 3.05
C ARG A 105 -14.58 -16.78 3.13
N ALA A 106 -13.97 -16.45 2.00
CA ALA A 106 -12.62 -15.91 1.91
C ALA A 106 -12.47 -14.99 0.70
N SER A 107 -11.56 -14.02 0.81
CA SER A 107 -11.16 -13.11 -0.26
C SER A 107 -9.66 -13.22 -0.51
N LEU A 108 -9.27 -13.30 -1.79
CA LEU A 108 -7.91 -13.14 -2.27
C LEU A 108 -7.75 -11.72 -2.79
N ILE A 109 -6.79 -10.97 -2.26
CA ILE A 109 -6.44 -9.66 -2.78
C ILE A 109 -5.03 -9.78 -3.34
N VAL A 110 -4.84 -9.61 -4.66
CA VAL A 110 -3.54 -9.78 -5.30
C VAL A 110 -3.27 -8.72 -6.35
N GLY A 111 -2.04 -8.24 -6.39
CA GLY A 111 -1.59 -7.28 -7.38
C GLY A 111 -0.10 -7.41 -7.67
N GLY A 112 0.33 -6.81 -8.78
CA GLY A 112 1.72 -6.88 -9.20
C GLY A 112 2.04 -5.91 -10.32
N GLU A 113 3.34 -5.64 -10.49
CA GLU A 113 3.93 -4.81 -11.52
C GLU A 113 5.19 -5.47 -12.09
N ALA A 114 5.36 -5.39 -13.41
CA ALA A 114 6.55 -5.83 -14.12
C ALA A 114 7.23 -4.68 -14.90
N ARG A 115 7.14 -3.46 -14.38
CA ARG A 115 7.67 -2.28 -15.05
C ARG A 115 9.19 -2.33 -15.23
N PHE A 116 9.92 -3.02 -14.36
CA PHE A 116 11.35 -3.21 -14.51
C PHE A 116 11.66 -4.02 -15.78
N LYS A 117 10.93 -5.13 -16.06
CA LYS A 117 11.03 -5.91 -17.30
C LYS A 117 10.74 -5.05 -18.52
N MET A 118 9.66 -4.27 -18.50
CA MET A 118 9.30 -3.37 -19.59
C MET A 118 10.42 -2.35 -19.90
N ILE A 119 11.04 -1.77 -18.88
CA ILE A 119 12.15 -0.81 -19.04
C ILE A 119 13.42 -1.50 -19.54
N GLN A 120 13.68 -2.74 -19.17
CA GLN A 120 14.78 -3.54 -19.70
C GLN A 120 14.58 -3.76 -21.23
N ALA A 121 13.40 -4.24 -21.61
CA ALA A 121 13.04 -4.41 -23.02
C ALA A 121 13.28 -3.13 -23.84
N LEU A 122 12.78 -2.00 -23.35
CA LEU A 122 12.95 -0.71 -24.00
C LEU A 122 14.42 -0.31 -24.19
N LYS A 123 15.27 -0.55 -23.19
CA LYS A 123 16.71 -0.23 -23.24
C LYS A 123 17.47 -1.12 -24.21
N GLU A 124 17.08 -2.36 -24.34
CA GLU A 124 17.73 -3.38 -25.15
C GLU A 124 17.14 -3.46 -26.56
N GLY A 125 16.06 -2.68 -26.84
CA GLY A 125 15.36 -2.70 -28.14
C GLY A 125 14.61 -4.01 -28.39
N LEU A 126 14.21 -4.72 -27.31
CA LEU A 126 13.48 -5.98 -27.37
C LEU A 126 11.97 -5.73 -27.40
N PRO A 127 11.19 -6.60 -28.05
CA PRO A 127 9.73 -6.55 -27.96
C PRO A 127 9.30 -6.87 -26.51
N TYR A 128 8.30 -6.12 -26.03
CA TYR A 128 7.63 -6.41 -24.76
C TYR A 128 6.14 -6.59 -25.04
N GLU A 129 5.68 -7.79 -24.85
CA GLU A 129 4.27 -8.14 -25.01
C GLU A 129 3.77 -8.78 -23.70
N GLU A 130 2.55 -8.46 -23.34
CA GLU A 130 1.84 -9.05 -22.21
C GLU A 130 0.81 -10.07 -22.74
N MET A 131 0.50 -11.09 -21.96
CA MET A 131 -0.55 -12.04 -22.29
C MET A 131 -1.88 -11.32 -22.55
N ALA A 132 -2.52 -11.63 -23.66
CA ALA A 132 -3.80 -11.02 -24.02
C ALA A 132 -4.94 -11.66 -23.24
N LEU A 133 -5.43 -10.97 -22.20
CA LEU A 133 -6.65 -11.34 -21.47
C LEU A 133 -7.77 -10.40 -21.92
N THR A 134 -8.78 -10.97 -22.59
CA THR A 134 -9.87 -10.20 -23.22
C THR A 134 -11.17 -10.20 -22.44
N GLU A 135 -11.35 -11.11 -21.48
CA GLU A 135 -12.53 -11.19 -20.65
C GLU A 135 -12.56 -10.06 -19.62
N ASN A 136 -13.75 -9.52 -19.37
CA ASN A 136 -13.91 -8.48 -18.35
C ASN A 136 -14.09 -9.16 -16.97
N PRO A 137 -13.62 -8.50 -15.90
CA PRO A 137 -13.97 -8.93 -14.55
C PRO A 137 -15.48 -8.74 -14.30
N ASP A 138 -16.00 -9.45 -13.31
CA ASP A 138 -17.40 -9.31 -12.90
C ASP A 138 -17.68 -7.87 -12.45
N ASN A 139 -16.70 -7.23 -11.79
CA ASN A 139 -16.82 -5.86 -11.33
C ASN A 139 -15.61 -4.98 -11.65
N TYR A 140 -15.90 -3.73 -12.04
CA TYR A 140 -14.92 -2.66 -12.06
C TYR A 140 -15.18 -1.68 -10.93
N VAL A 141 -14.25 -1.61 -9.97
CA VAL A 141 -14.31 -0.62 -8.88
C VAL A 141 -13.54 0.63 -9.31
N LYS A 142 -14.18 1.79 -9.24
CA LYS A 142 -13.58 3.08 -9.58
C LYS A 142 -13.92 4.13 -8.53
N ALA A 143 -13.07 5.14 -8.41
CA ALA A 143 -13.37 6.31 -7.61
C ALA A 143 -14.60 7.06 -8.17
N LYS A 144 -15.36 7.71 -7.28
CA LYS A 144 -16.49 8.56 -7.68
C LYS A 144 -16.03 9.79 -8.45
N GLU A 145 -14.89 10.33 -8.08
CA GLU A 145 -14.34 11.58 -8.58
C GLU A 145 -12.91 11.39 -9.06
N ASP A 146 -12.49 12.21 -10.02
CA ASP A 146 -11.11 12.25 -10.50
C ASP A 146 -10.18 12.81 -9.42
N LEU A 147 -8.88 12.46 -9.51
CA LEU A 147 -7.86 12.88 -8.53
C LEU A 147 -7.36 14.32 -8.75
N TYR A 148 -7.80 14.98 -9.79
CA TYR A 148 -7.32 16.30 -10.23
C TYR A 148 -8.50 17.19 -10.60
N VAL A 149 -8.33 18.50 -10.46
CA VAL A 149 -9.14 19.48 -11.16
C VAL A 149 -8.45 19.93 -12.44
N THR A 150 -9.18 20.44 -13.41
CA THR A 150 -8.65 20.79 -14.73
C THR A 150 -7.50 21.78 -14.66
N GLU A 151 -7.64 22.82 -13.83
CA GLU A 151 -6.64 23.86 -13.62
C GLU A 151 -5.32 23.32 -13.05
N GLU A 152 -5.39 22.28 -12.23
CA GLU A 152 -4.18 21.59 -11.73
C GLU A 152 -3.48 20.82 -12.83
N LEU A 153 -4.23 20.10 -13.66
CA LEU A 153 -3.68 19.35 -14.78
C LEU A 153 -2.98 20.27 -15.81
N ASP A 154 -3.59 21.41 -16.08
CA ASP A 154 -3.03 22.42 -17.00
C ASP A 154 -1.75 23.04 -16.45
N ALA A 155 -1.67 23.27 -15.14
CA ALA A 155 -0.51 23.91 -14.51
C ALA A 155 0.64 22.95 -14.17
N LEU A 156 0.35 21.74 -13.67
CA LEU A 156 1.31 20.81 -13.11
C LEU A 156 1.40 19.46 -13.83
N GLY A 157 0.45 19.18 -14.75
CA GLY A 157 0.34 17.89 -15.41
C GLY A 157 -0.08 16.76 -14.46
N MET A 158 0.06 15.53 -14.90
CA MET A 158 -0.42 14.34 -14.19
C MET A 158 0.56 13.80 -13.12
N MET A 159 1.81 14.29 -13.10
CA MET A 159 2.84 13.73 -12.23
C MET A 159 2.73 14.28 -10.80
N ALA A 160 2.46 13.40 -9.85
CA ALA A 160 2.24 13.73 -8.44
C ALA A 160 3.39 14.52 -7.77
N VAL A 161 4.61 14.40 -8.28
CA VAL A 161 5.80 15.02 -7.67
C VAL A 161 5.68 16.54 -7.55
N GLY A 162 5.09 17.24 -8.54
CA GLY A 162 4.88 18.69 -8.51
C GLY A 162 3.93 19.11 -7.36
N TYR A 163 2.84 18.39 -7.22
CA TYR A 163 1.85 18.62 -6.15
C TYR A 163 2.43 18.40 -4.76
N TYR A 164 3.15 17.30 -4.58
CA TYR A 164 3.81 17.02 -3.29
C TYR A 164 4.93 18.01 -2.98
N ALA A 165 5.63 18.55 -3.99
CA ALA A 165 6.62 19.58 -3.79
C ALA A 165 6.00 20.91 -3.28
N ILE A 166 4.78 21.24 -3.72
CA ILE A 166 4.01 22.38 -3.21
C ILE A 166 3.62 22.13 -1.74
N ILE A 167 3.08 20.94 -1.42
CA ILE A 167 2.74 20.55 -0.05
C ILE A 167 3.97 20.62 0.86
N GLU A 168 5.11 20.08 0.41
CA GLU A 168 6.38 20.10 1.15
C GLU A 168 6.85 21.53 1.42
N SER A 169 6.73 22.40 0.43
CA SER A 169 7.09 23.82 0.57
C SER A 169 6.20 24.56 1.58
N ALA A 170 4.90 24.25 1.61
CA ALA A 170 3.96 24.77 2.60
C ALA A 170 4.33 24.30 4.02
N MET A 171 4.68 23.01 4.17
CA MET A 171 5.13 22.44 5.46
C MET A 171 6.40 23.10 5.95
N ARG A 172 7.42 23.25 5.06
CA ARG A 172 8.64 23.98 5.38
C ARG A 172 8.37 25.40 5.87
N TYR A 173 7.51 26.14 5.17
CA TYR A 173 7.13 27.50 5.54
C TYR A 173 6.46 27.56 6.90
N LYS A 174 5.51 26.67 7.16
CA LYS A 174 4.81 26.55 8.45
C LYS A 174 5.78 26.27 9.61
N ASN A 175 6.76 25.41 9.37
CA ASN A 175 7.78 25.05 10.35
C ASN A 175 8.89 26.12 10.47
N GLN A 176 8.82 27.22 9.72
CA GLN A 176 9.80 28.32 9.71
C GLN A 176 11.24 27.89 9.42
N CYS A 177 11.41 26.75 8.71
CA CYS A 177 12.72 26.25 8.34
C CYS A 177 13.29 26.97 7.13
N SER A 178 14.58 27.28 7.14
CA SER A 178 15.31 27.73 5.95
C SER A 178 15.37 26.59 4.91
N LEU A 179 15.64 26.94 3.64
CA LEU A 179 15.80 25.95 2.58
C LEU A 179 16.86 24.89 2.92
N LYS A 180 18.00 25.35 3.46
CA LYS A 180 19.13 24.47 3.81
C LYS A 180 18.82 23.55 4.98
N GLU A 181 18.14 24.02 6.00
CA GLU A 181 17.72 23.20 7.14
C GLU A 181 16.74 22.12 6.68
N HIS A 182 15.79 22.49 5.83
CA HIS A 182 14.81 21.55 5.31
C HIS A 182 15.44 20.49 4.40
N GLU A 183 16.37 20.86 3.50
CA GLU A 183 17.12 19.89 2.71
C GLU A 183 17.95 18.93 3.58
N ASN A 184 18.53 19.42 4.67
CA ASN A 184 19.24 18.59 5.64
C ASN A 184 18.29 17.62 6.35
N PHE A 185 17.12 18.11 6.77
CA PHE A 185 16.09 17.28 7.38
C PHE A 185 15.67 16.14 6.43
N LEU A 186 15.32 16.45 5.19
CA LEU A 186 14.91 15.43 4.20
C LEU A 186 16.04 14.42 3.92
N GLY A 187 17.28 14.88 3.83
CA GLY A 187 18.44 14.01 3.66
C GLY A 187 18.59 13.01 4.80
N ASN A 188 18.59 13.48 6.06
CA ASN A 188 18.73 12.65 7.25
C ASN A 188 17.52 11.68 7.40
N TYR A 189 16.32 12.17 7.12
CA TYR A 189 15.10 11.42 7.21
C TYR A 189 15.12 10.18 6.28
N TYR A 190 15.54 10.37 5.03
CA TYR A 190 15.61 9.30 4.04
C TYR A 190 16.89 8.46 4.12
N GLU A 191 17.97 8.95 4.72
CA GLU A 191 19.10 8.11 5.11
C GLU A 191 18.63 6.99 6.05
N ARG A 192 17.79 7.33 7.05
CA ARG A 192 17.21 6.33 7.96
C ARG A 192 16.35 5.31 7.22
N PHE A 193 15.56 5.73 6.24
CA PHE A 193 14.77 4.82 5.39
C PHE A 193 15.67 3.85 4.62
N SER A 194 16.76 4.34 4.02
CA SER A 194 17.70 3.48 3.29
C SER A 194 18.43 2.48 4.21
N GLN A 195 18.74 2.87 5.44
CA GLN A 195 19.31 1.97 6.46
C GLN A 195 18.34 0.85 6.84
N ILE A 196 17.03 1.14 6.93
CA ILE A 196 16.02 0.13 7.18
C ILE A 196 15.88 -0.79 5.97
N ALA A 197 15.76 -0.24 4.76
CA ALA A 197 15.69 -0.99 3.52
C ALA A 197 16.88 -1.93 3.34
N SER A 198 18.08 -1.54 3.76
CA SER A 198 19.28 -2.37 3.63
C SER A 198 19.23 -3.67 4.43
N LYS A 199 18.41 -3.71 5.46
CA LYS A 199 18.18 -4.88 6.32
C LYS A 199 16.96 -5.70 5.92
N ASN A 200 16.10 -5.15 5.07
CA ASN A 200 14.90 -5.82 4.61
C ASN A 200 15.19 -6.66 3.35
N PRO A 201 15.13 -8.01 3.42
CA PRO A 201 15.39 -8.88 2.27
C PRO A 201 14.38 -8.68 1.12
N HIS A 202 13.21 -8.11 1.41
CA HIS A 202 12.17 -7.83 0.44
C HIS A 202 12.27 -6.42 -0.16
N ALA A 203 13.27 -5.62 0.24
CA ALA A 203 13.46 -4.29 -0.34
C ALA A 203 14.07 -4.35 -1.74
N TRP A 204 13.50 -3.57 -2.66
CA TRP A 204 13.99 -3.47 -4.04
C TRP A 204 15.43 -2.96 -4.11
N ASN A 205 15.79 -1.98 -3.29
CA ASN A 205 17.13 -1.41 -3.23
C ASN A 205 17.65 -1.43 -1.79
N GLN A 206 18.59 -2.32 -1.54
CA GLN A 206 19.22 -2.50 -0.22
C GLN A 206 20.50 -1.67 -0.03
N LYS A 207 20.81 -0.75 -0.97
CA LYS A 207 21.95 0.15 -0.82
C LYS A 207 21.66 1.19 0.26
N ILE A 208 22.59 1.38 1.19
CA ILE A 208 22.59 2.50 2.12
C ILE A 208 23.04 3.77 1.39
N PHE A 209 22.25 4.82 1.50
CA PHE A 209 22.56 6.16 1.00
C PHE A 209 22.76 7.11 2.16
N THR A 210 23.81 7.91 2.10
CA THR A 210 24.04 8.99 3.08
C THR A 210 23.09 10.16 2.87
N ALA A 211 22.82 10.92 3.92
CA ALA A 211 22.04 12.16 3.83
C ALA A 211 22.58 13.12 2.75
N LYS A 212 23.90 13.16 2.58
CA LYS A 212 24.55 13.97 1.54
C LYS A 212 24.21 13.46 0.13
N GLU A 213 24.27 12.13 -0.12
CA GLU A 213 23.88 11.55 -1.42
C GLU A 213 22.41 11.83 -1.74
N ILE A 214 21.52 11.73 -0.74
CA ILE A 214 20.08 11.92 -0.92
C ILE A 214 19.73 13.37 -1.25
N LYS A 215 20.23 14.31 -0.46
CA LYS A 215 19.89 15.75 -0.64
C LYS A 215 20.60 16.43 -1.80
N THR A 216 21.76 15.88 -2.25
CA THR A 216 22.58 16.52 -3.29
C THR A 216 22.21 15.99 -4.67
N PRO A 217 21.77 16.85 -5.61
CA PRO A 217 21.55 16.44 -6.99
C PRO A 217 22.80 15.90 -7.66
N SER A 218 22.65 14.85 -8.47
CA SER A 218 23.72 14.24 -9.27
C SER A 218 23.13 13.55 -10.49
N ASN A 219 23.97 13.05 -11.41
CA ASN A 219 23.50 12.29 -12.58
C ASN A 219 22.65 11.05 -12.22
N LYS A 220 22.89 10.45 -11.05
CA LYS A 220 22.12 9.29 -10.54
C LYS A 220 20.96 9.70 -9.63
N ASN A 221 20.99 10.91 -9.10
CA ASN A 221 19.99 11.47 -8.19
C ASN A 221 19.55 12.87 -8.68
N GLN A 222 18.97 12.94 -9.87
CA GLN A 222 18.57 14.20 -10.48
C GLN A 222 17.51 14.93 -9.67
N ARG A 223 17.53 16.27 -9.68
CA ARG A 223 16.44 17.09 -9.17
C ARG A 223 15.22 16.91 -10.10
N ILE A 224 14.07 16.59 -9.51
CA ILE A 224 12.82 16.37 -10.25
C ILE A 224 11.89 17.58 -10.05
N ALA A 225 11.55 17.89 -8.83
CA ALA A 225 10.80 19.09 -8.45
C ALA A 225 11.30 19.54 -7.07
N TYR A 226 11.70 20.82 -6.92
CA TYR A 226 12.24 21.30 -5.64
C TYR A 226 11.23 21.10 -4.49
N PRO A 227 11.63 20.52 -3.31
CA PRO A 227 13.01 20.15 -2.92
C PRO A 227 13.42 18.72 -3.31
N TYR A 228 12.61 17.98 -4.04
CA TYR A 228 12.79 16.56 -4.27
C TYR A 228 13.81 16.21 -5.35
N ASN A 229 14.73 15.34 -5.01
CA ASN A 229 15.58 14.58 -5.94
C ASN A 229 14.97 13.19 -6.18
N LYS A 230 15.50 12.44 -7.14
CA LYS A 230 15.04 11.08 -7.46
C LYS A 230 14.93 10.17 -6.24
N LEU A 231 15.88 10.21 -5.30
CA LEU A 231 15.90 9.37 -4.10
C LEU A 231 14.82 9.76 -3.04
N HIS A 232 14.12 10.87 -3.21
CA HIS A 232 12.95 11.22 -2.41
C HIS A 232 11.64 10.67 -2.98
N ASN A 233 11.65 10.10 -4.18
CA ASN A 233 10.45 9.67 -4.89
C ASN A 233 10.35 8.15 -4.93
N THR A 234 9.13 7.66 -5.04
CA THR A 234 8.84 6.24 -5.23
C THR A 234 9.69 5.61 -6.34
N SER A 235 10.32 4.50 -6.05
CA SER A 235 10.96 3.64 -7.05
C SER A 235 9.93 2.72 -7.69
N TRP A 236 9.32 3.16 -8.78
CA TRP A 236 8.23 2.46 -9.44
C TRP A 236 8.63 1.52 -10.58
N ASN A 237 9.93 1.54 -10.97
CA ASN A 237 10.48 0.61 -11.96
C ASN A 237 10.91 -0.69 -11.27
N VAL A 238 9.93 -1.49 -10.89
CA VAL A 238 10.10 -2.72 -10.12
C VAL A 238 9.39 -3.88 -10.79
N ASN A 239 9.81 -5.10 -10.49
CA ASN A 239 9.06 -6.33 -10.71
C ASN A 239 8.72 -6.89 -9.32
N GLN A 240 7.50 -6.61 -8.87
CA GLN A 240 7.02 -7.00 -7.54
C GLN A 240 5.56 -7.38 -7.60
N ALA A 241 5.17 -8.43 -6.85
CA ALA A 241 3.78 -8.81 -6.64
C ALA A 241 3.54 -9.18 -5.18
N SER A 242 2.31 -9.01 -4.72
CA SER A 242 1.91 -9.40 -3.37
C SER A 242 0.46 -9.84 -3.36
N ALA A 243 0.16 -10.83 -2.50
CA ALA A 243 -1.16 -11.38 -2.28
C ALA A 243 -1.47 -11.50 -0.80
N LEU A 244 -2.73 -11.29 -0.44
CA LEU A 244 -3.29 -11.43 0.89
C LEU A 244 -4.51 -12.33 0.84
N ILE A 245 -4.65 -13.28 1.78
CA ILE A 245 -5.84 -14.09 1.94
C ILE A 245 -6.49 -13.76 3.28
N LEU A 246 -7.73 -13.25 3.21
CA LEU A 246 -8.59 -13.00 4.35
C LEU A 246 -9.71 -14.04 4.38
N THR A 247 -10.05 -14.49 5.59
CA THR A 247 -11.16 -15.41 5.84
C THR A 247 -11.78 -15.16 7.21
N SER A 248 -12.71 -16.02 7.65
CA SER A 248 -13.21 -15.96 9.02
C SER A 248 -12.46 -16.90 9.97
N ASP A 249 -12.47 -16.61 11.29
CA ASP A 249 -11.99 -17.54 12.31
C ASP A 249 -12.62 -18.92 12.17
N GLU A 250 -13.92 -19.00 11.84
CA GLU A 250 -14.64 -20.25 11.66
C GLU A 250 -14.00 -21.10 10.51
N ILE A 251 -13.70 -20.50 9.38
CA ILE A 251 -13.04 -21.19 8.26
C ILE A 251 -11.60 -21.53 8.61
N ALA A 252 -10.88 -20.62 9.27
CA ALA A 252 -9.52 -20.88 9.73
C ALA A 252 -9.45 -22.08 10.71
N ASP A 253 -10.41 -22.20 11.61
CA ASP A 253 -10.54 -23.35 12.53
C ASP A 253 -10.89 -24.63 11.79
N LYS A 254 -11.85 -24.58 10.87
CA LYS A 254 -12.27 -25.72 10.04
C LYS A 254 -11.11 -26.27 9.20
N LEU A 255 -10.26 -25.40 8.68
CA LEU A 255 -9.07 -25.75 7.91
C LEU A 255 -7.84 -26.06 8.77
N LYS A 256 -7.96 -25.92 10.10
CA LYS A 256 -6.88 -26.09 11.06
C LYS A 256 -5.67 -25.19 10.78
N ILE A 257 -5.92 -23.99 10.26
CA ILE A 257 -4.86 -22.98 10.09
C ILE A 257 -4.32 -22.61 11.46
N SER A 258 -3.01 -22.76 11.66
CA SER A 258 -2.36 -22.49 12.94
C SER A 258 -2.62 -21.05 13.41
N PHE A 259 -2.77 -20.87 14.73
CA PHE A 259 -2.93 -19.53 15.31
C PHE A 259 -1.73 -18.62 15.00
N ASP A 260 -0.53 -19.19 14.85
CA ASP A 260 0.67 -18.42 14.48
C ASP A 260 0.55 -17.75 13.10
N LYS A 261 -0.25 -18.30 12.20
CA LYS A 261 -0.53 -17.72 10.88
C LYS A 261 -1.59 -16.62 10.91
N ARG A 262 -2.39 -16.51 11.96
CA ARG A 262 -3.52 -15.60 12.04
C ARG A 262 -3.09 -14.23 12.54
N VAL A 263 -3.48 -13.18 11.83
CA VAL A 263 -3.34 -11.79 12.28
C VAL A 263 -4.64 -11.04 11.99
N TYR A 264 -5.08 -10.25 12.92
CA TYR A 264 -6.40 -9.64 12.90
C TYR A 264 -6.33 -8.15 12.57
N PRO A 265 -7.24 -7.62 11.74
CA PRO A 265 -7.48 -6.19 11.67
C PRO A 265 -8.13 -5.76 13.00
N LEU A 266 -7.56 -4.75 13.64
CA LEU A 266 -8.01 -4.29 14.95
C LEU A 266 -8.85 -3.01 14.85
N VAL A 267 -8.39 -2.04 14.07
CA VAL A 267 -9.07 -0.78 13.79
C VAL A 267 -8.73 -0.36 12.37
N SER A 268 -9.70 0.13 11.63
CA SER A 268 -9.48 0.74 10.32
C SER A 268 -10.31 2.00 10.15
N SER A 269 -9.74 2.98 9.45
CA SER A 269 -10.47 4.19 9.06
C SER A 269 -9.98 4.69 7.71
N GLU A 270 -10.88 5.29 6.96
CA GLU A 270 -10.55 5.88 5.67
C GLU A 270 -11.35 7.15 5.40
N THR A 271 -10.83 7.96 4.49
CA THR A 271 -11.55 9.09 3.90
C THR A 271 -11.32 9.09 2.40
N ASN A 272 -12.40 9.24 1.65
CA ASN A 272 -12.41 9.37 0.19
C ASN A 272 -12.76 10.79 -0.25
N HIS A 273 -12.70 11.76 0.67
CA HIS A 273 -12.99 13.17 0.39
C HIS A 273 -12.04 13.72 -0.66
N MET A 274 -12.57 14.03 -1.82
CA MET A 274 -11.78 14.53 -2.95
C MET A 274 -11.85 16.06 -2.99
N ILE A 275 -10.71 16.70 -2.71
CA ILE A 275 -10.52 18.14 -2.85
C ILE A 275 -9.15 18.39 -3.51
N GLY A 276 -9.13 19.10 -4.63
CA GLY A 276 -7.90 19.46 -5.35
C GLY A 276 -6.92 20.22 -4.46
N VAL A 277 -5.63 20.10 -4.74
CA VAL A 277 -4.57 20.77 -3.94
C VAL A 277 -4.77 22.28 -3.93
N ILE A 278 -5.14 22.85 -5.08
CA ILE A 278 -5.40 24.31 -5.21
C ILE A 278 -6.65 24.79 -4.47
N GLN A 279 -7.53 23.90 -4.11
CA GLN A 279 -8.80 24.21 -3.41
C GLN A 279 -8.65 24.13 -1.90
N ARG A 280 -7.51 23.62 -1.38
CA ARG A 280 -7.30 23.42 0.06
C ARG A 280 -6.86 24.71 0.74
N PRO A 281 -7.55 25.12 1.81
CA PRO A 281 -7.14 26.30 2.56
C PRO A 281 -5.83 26.11 3.34
N ASP A 282 -5.51 24.89 3.73
CA ASP A 282 -4.26 24.49 4.43
C ASP A 282 -3.73 23.17 3.88
N LEU A 283 -2.62 23.22 3.15
CA LEU A 283 -1.94 22.05 2.58
C LEU A 283 -1.27 21.18 3.64
N THR A 284 -1.03 21.73 4.82
CA THR A 284 -0.28 21.06 5.90
C THR A 284 -1.19 20.34 6.89
N SER A 285 -2.49 20.27 6.60
CA SER A 285 -3.47 19.78 7.55
C SER A 285 -4.73 19.23 6.87
N PRO A 286 -4.62 18.13 6.12
CA PRO A 286 -5.77 17.52 5.43
C PRO A 286 -6.89 17.16 6.42
N VAL A 287 -8.10 17.69 6.20
CA VAL A 287 -9.24 17.49 7.10
C VAL A 287 -9.62 16.02 7.21
N GLY A 288 -9.70 15.31 6.09
CA GLY A 288 -10.03 13.89 6.07
C GLY A 288 -9.03 13.05 6.88
N LEU A 289 -7.71 13.33 6.74
CA LEU A 289 -6.68 12.66 7.54
C LEU A 289 -6.88 12.87 9.04
N LYS A 290 -7.19 14.10 9.47
CA LYS A 290 -7.43 14.39 10.89
C LYS A 290 -8.61 13.61 11.45
N LEU A 291 -9.70 13.53 10.68
CA LEU A 291 -10.92 12.83 11.09
C LEU A 291 -10.67 11.32 11.16
N ALA A 292 -10.03 10.74 10.14
CA ALA A 292 -9.69 9.33 10.12
C ALA A 292 -8.72 8.95 11.24
N ALA A 293 -7.67 9.74 11.47
CA ALA A 293 -6.71 9.52 12.55
C ALA A 293 -7.37 9.65 13.93
N ARG A 294 -8.24 10.64 14.13
CA ARG A 294 -8.99 10.80 15.39
C ARG A 294 -9.83 9.56 15.70
N TYR A 295 -10.64 9.10 14.75
CA TYR A 295 -11.44 7.89 14.94
C TYR A 295 -10.56 6.68 15.28
N LEU A 296 -9.48 6.47 14.52
CA LEU A 296 -8.55 5.37 14.73
C LEU A 296 -7.95 5.39 16.15
N LEU A 297 -7.40 6.54 16.57
CA LEU A 297 -6.74 6.70 17.87
C LEU A 297 -7.72 6.58 19.04
N GLU A 298 -8.91 7.17 18.95
CA GLU A 298 -9.96 7.05 19.98
C GLU A 298 -10.45 5.61 20.13
N THR A 299 -10.64 4.90 19.00
CA THR A 299 -11.07 3.49 18.99
C THR A 299 -9.97 2.58 19.53
N ALA A 300 -8.72 2.82 19.13
CA ALA A 300 -7.56 2.09 19.66
C ALA A 300 -7.44 2.26 21.19
N ALA A 301 -7.55 3.50 21.67
CA ALA A 301 -7.49 3.79 23.10
C ALA A 301 -8.62 3.10 23.91
N LYS A 302 -9.84 3.09 23.38
CA LYS A 302 -10.99 2.40 24.02
C LYS A 302 -10.76 0.89 24.16
N ASN A 303 -10.02 0.29 23.23
CA ASN A 303 -9.73 -1.14 23.22
C ASN A 303 -8.35 -1.48 23.79
N ASN A 304 -7.63 -0.52 24.41
CA ASN A 304 -6.27 -0.66 24.92
C ASN A 304 -5.26 -1.14 23.86
N ILE A 305 -5.46 -0.74 22.61
CA ILE A 305 -4.59 -1.06 21.47
C ILE A 305 -3.54 0.05 21.34
N ASN A 306 -2.25 -0.34 21.41
CA ASN A 306 -1.14 0.58 21.31
C ASN A 306 -0.21 0.13 20.18
N PRO A 307 -0.12 0.85 19.04
CA PRO A 307 0.83 0.53 17.99
C PRO A 307 2.27 0.59 18.51
N THR A 308 3.03 -0.46 18.24
CA THR A 308 4.45 -0.57 18.63
C THR A 308 5.41 -0.24 17.48
N PHE A 309 4.91 -0.30 16.24
CA PHE A 309 5.65 0.07 15.04
C PHE A 309 4.73 0.61 13.94
N TYR A 310 5.33 1.26 12.97
CA TYR A 310 4.63 2.01 11.93
C TYR A 310 5.16 1.69 10.53
N GLU A 311 4.25 1.62 9.56
CA GLU A 311 4.55 1.64 8.13
C GLU A 311 3.75 2.76 7.49
N LEU A 312 4.35 3.94 7.40
CA LEU A 312 3.69 5.11 6.83
C LEU A 312 3.89 5.16 5.32
N TYR A 313 2.82 5.41 4.60
CA TYR A 313 2.85 5.51 3.15
C TYR A 313 3.81 6.61 2.69
N SER A 314 4.81 6.23 1.92
CA SER A 314 6.03 7.03 1.69
C SER A 314 6.28 7.33 0.22
N CYS A 315 5.20 7.60 -0.55
CA CYS A 315 5.35 8.01 -1.94
C CYS A 315 6.24 9.25 -2.10
N PHE A 316 6.14 10.19 -1.15
CA PHE A 316 6.94 11.40 -1.02
C PHE A 316 7.16 11.74 0.46
N PRO A 317 8.22 12.48 0.83
CA PRO A 317 8.48 12.87 2.23
C PRO A 317 7.32 13.60 2.91
N ALA A 318 6.62 14.48 2.20
CA ALA A 318 5.47 15.20 2.75
C ALA A 318 4.36 14.26 3.24
N ALA A 319 4.09 13.15 2.55
CA ALA A 319 3.08 12.20 2.99
C ALA A 319 3.45 11.58 4.35
N VAL A 320 4.69 11.11 4.50
CA VAL A 320 5.19 10.54 5.75
C VAL A 320 5.11 11.54 6.90
N GLN A 321 5.52 12.78 6.65
CA GLN A 321 5.50 13.86 7.65
C GLN A 321 4.07 14.18 8.10
N LEU A 322 3.12 14.29 7.17
CA LEU A 322 1.72 14.58 7.47
C LEU A 322 1.08 13.46 8.32
N PHE A 323 1.34 12.19 7.99
CA PHE A 323 0.90 11.08 8.82
C PHE A 323 1.54 11.11 10.20
N ALA A 324 2.88 11.26 10.28
CA ALA A 324 3.60 11.27 11.54
C ALA A 324 3.13 12.40 12.47
N GLN A 325 2.92 13.61 11.94
CA GLN A 325 2.41 14.75 12.69
C GLN A 325 0.98 14.53 13.17
N THR A 326 0.10 14.04 12.28
CA THR A 326 -1.33 13.83 12.64
C THR A 326 -1.52 12.71 13.66
N LEU A 327 -0.70 11.65 13.57
CA LEU A 327 -0.69 10.53 14.51
C LEU A 327 0.17 10.79 15.75
N THR A 328 0.80 11.96 15.85
CA THR A 328 1.70 12.35 16.96
C THR A 328 2.82 11.35 17.24
N ILE A 329 3.38 10.75 16.16
CA ILE A 329 4.46 9.77 16.29
C ILE A 329 5.77 10.52 16.62
N PRO A 330 6.46 10.17 17.74
CA PRO A 330 7.71 10.81 18.13
C PRO A 330 8.80 10.73 17.04
N GLU A 331 9.65 11.72 16.93
CA GLU A 331 10.68 11.80 15.88
C GLU A 331 11.66 10.63 15.91
N ASN A 332 12.02 10.15 17.10
CA ASN A 332 12.95 9.05 17.30
C ASN A 332 12.38 7.66 16.95
N ILE A 333 11.08 7.56 16.66
CA ILE A 333 10.45 6.30 16.24
C ILE A 333 10.52 6.17 14.72
N ASP A 334 10.89 4.99 14.24
CA ASP A 334 10.93 4.68 12.81
C ASP A 334 9.52 4.78 12.18
N LYS A 335 9.46 5.42 11.00
CA LYS A 335 8.21 5.65 10.26
C LYS A 335 7.92 4.58 9.22
N THR A 336 8.81 3.60 9.10
CA THR A 336 8.74 2.49 8.15
C THR A 336 9.46 1.27 8.70
N ILE A 337 8.96 0.10 8.37
CA ILE A 337 9.65 -1.19 8.57
C ILE A 337 10.19 -1.74 7.26
N THR A 338 9.63 -1.30 6.13
CA THR A 338 10.05 -1.74 4.79
C THR A 338 11.28 -1.00 4.27
N GLY A 339 11.52 0.22 4.73
CA GLY A 339 12.46 1.19 4.17
C GLY A 339 11.81 2.18 3.20
N GLY A 340 10.49 2.10 3.05
CA GLY A 340 9.67 3.03 2.26
C GLY A 340 9.78 2.86 0.76
N MET A 341 8.84 3.44 0.05
CA MET A 341 8.67 3.29 -1.41
C MET A 341 9.89 3.70 -2.26
N PRO A 342 10.73 4.65 -1.87
CA PRO A 342 11.96 4.98 -2.61
C PRO A 342 12.98 3.86 -2.64
N PHE A 343 13.04 3.02 -1.59
CA PHE A 343 14.03 1.96 -1.44
C PHE A 343 13.41 0.57 -1.44
N ALA A 344 12.32 0.35 -0.73
CA ALA A 344 11.61 -0.94 -0.74
C ALA A 344 10.96 -1.26 -2.10
N GLY A 345 10.74 -0.24 -2.92
CA GLY A 345 9.98 -0.34 -4.17
C GLY A 345 8.54 0.13 -3.99
N GLY A 346 7.96 0.62 -5.07
CA GLY A 346 6.59 1.09 -5.11
C GLY A 346 5.88 0.61 -6.36
N PRO A 347 5.36 -0.63 -6.35
CA PRO A 347 4.68 -1.22 -7.50
C PRO A 347 3.30 -0.58 -7.69
N LEU A 348 3.27 0.68 -8.10
CA LEU A 348 2.12 1.52 -8.42
C LEU A 348 0.96 1.32 -7.42
N ASN A 349 -0.13 0.68 -7.87
CA ASN A 349 -1.36 0.48 -7.09
C ASN A 349 -1.31 -0.82 -6.25
N ASN A 350 -0.12 -1.31 -5.89
CA ASN A 350 0.06 -2.54 -5.12
C ASN A 350 0.94 -2.38 -3.87
N TYR A 351 1.48 -1.19 -3.59
CA TYR A 351 2.40 -1.02 -2.46
C TYR A 351 1.78 -1.37 -1.11
N MET A 352 0.51 -1.02 -0.88
CA MET A 352 -0.16 -1.32 0.38
C MET A 352 -0.24 -2.82 0.68
N LEU A 353 -0.38 -3.69 -0.34
CA LEU A 353 -0.38 -5.13 -0.14
C LEU A 353 1.00 -5.63 0.29
N HIS A 354 2.08 -5.13 -0.35
CA HIS A 354 3.45 -5.41 0.09
C HIS A 354 3.70 -4.96 1.52
N ALA A 355 3.31 -3.72 1.83
CA ALA A 355 3.49 -3.15 3.16
C ALA A 355 2.69 -3.94 4.21
N THR A 356 1.45 -4.31 3.90
CA THR A 356 0.62 -5.15 4.78
C THR A 356 1.26 -6.52 5.00
N ALA A 357 1.76 -7.19 3.94
CA ALA A 357 2.45 -8.47 4.08
C ALA A 357 3.65 -8.37 5.05
N GLN A 358 4.47 -7.30 4.95
CA GLN A 358 5.60 -7.07 5.86
C GLN A 358 5.15 -6.80 7.31
N VAL A 359 4.07 -6.03 7.49
CA VAL A 359 3.46 -5.80 8.81
C VAL A 359 3.00 -7.13 9.42
N ILE A 360 2.32 -7.98 8.64
CA ILE A 360 1.84 -9.29 9.08
C ILE A 360 2.99 -10.23 9.43
N MET A 361 4.06 -10.29 8.61
CA MET A 361 5.25 -11.09 8.90
C MET A 361 5.86 -10.70 10.25
N ARG A 362 6.07 -9.40 10.48
CA ARG A 362 6.64 -8.89 11.73
C ARG A 362 5.77 -9.22 12.96
N ILE A 363 4.45 -9.10 12.85
CA ILE A 363 3.54 -9.49 13.94
C ILE A 363 3.60 -11.01 14.21
N ARG A 364 3.75 -11.83 13.17
CA ARG A 364 3.90 -13.29 13.32
C ARG A 364 5.23 -13.68 13.96
N GLU A 365 6.31 -12.93 13.72
CA GLU A 365 7.62 -13.13 14.35
C GLU A 365 7.60 -12.71 15.83
N ASN A 366 6.82 -11.70 16.19
CA ASN A 366 6.67 -11.22 17.57
C ASN A 366 5.20 -10.90 17.86
N ASN A 367 4.51 -11.85 18.46
CA ASN A 367 3.06 -11.80 18.75
C ASN A 367 2.63 -10.63 19.66
N SER A 368 3.55 -9.99 20.37
CA SER A 368 3.25 -8.82 21.21
C SER A 368 3.25 -7.50 20.43
N GLU A 369 3.70 -7.51 19.17
CA GLU A 369 3.74 -6.29 18.36
C GLU A 369 2.38 -5.98 17.72
N VAL A 370 2.12 -4.68 17.63
CA VAL A 370 0.93 -4.10 17.01
C VAL A 370 1.39 -3.11 15.95
N GLY A 371 1.01 -3.34 14.70
CA GLY A 371 1.45 -2.54 13.56
C GLY A 371 0.39 -1.55 13.09
N LEU A 372 0.78 -0.28 12.87
CA LEU A 372 -0.05 0.71 12.21
C LEU A 372 0.46 0.96 10.79
N ILE A 373 -0.42 0.81 9.81
CA ILE A 373 -0.14 1.06 8.40
C ILE A 373 -1.01 2.20 7.87
N THR A 374 -0.49 2.99 6.94
CA THR A 374 -1.24 4.05 6.27
C THR A 374 -1.22 3.91 4.76
N GLY A 375 -2.23 4.47 4.08
CA GLY A 375 -2.36 4.48 2.64
C GLY A 375 -2.83 5.83 2.12
N VAL A 376 -2.46 6.12 0.88
CA VAL A 376 -2.87 7.35 0.18
C VAL A 376 -3.35 7.01 -1.24
N SER A 377 -4.36 7.72 -1.69
CA SER A 377 -4.68 7.85 -3.11
C SER A 377 -4.78 9.33 -3.48
N GLY A 378 -4.21 9.69 -4.64
CA GLY A 378 -4.05 11.08 -5.04
C GLY A 378 -2.95 11.82 -4.26
N MET A 379 -3.04 13.14 -4.19
CA MET A 379 -2.03 14.03 -3.59
C MET A 379 -2.42 14.39 -2.14
N MET A 380 -2.34 13.40 -1.24
CA MET A 380 -2.93 13.52 0.11
C MET A 380 -4.39 13.95 0.07
N THR A 381 -5.13 13.48 -0.94
CA THR A 381 -6.58 13.71 -1.09
C THR A 381 -7.37 12.68 -0.31
N LYS A 382 -7.02 11.41 -0.46
CA LYS A 382 -7.68 10.28 0.20
C LYS A 382 -6.67 9.58 1.09
N GLN A 383 -7.07 9.22 2.29
CA GLN A 383 -6.19 8.56 3.26
C GLN A 383 -6.87 7.37 3.89
N ALA A 384 -6.08 6.34 4.19
CA ALA A 384 -6.50 5.20 4.98
C ALA A 384 -5.49 4.89 6.07
N LEU A 385 -5.98 4.38 7.19
CA LEU A 385 -5.18 3.94 8.32
C LEU A 385 -5.74 2.62 8.83
N ALA A 386 -4.87 1.67 9.17
CA ALA A 386 -5.27 0.41 9.76
C ALA A 386 -4.28 -0.04 10.84
N ILE A 387 -4.80 -0.68 11.88
CA ILE A 387 -4.00 -1.31 12.94
C ILE A 387 -4.22 -2.82 12.89
N TRP A 388 -3.12 -3.56 12.97
CA TRP A 388 -3.09 -5.01 12.92
C TRP A 388 -2.42 -5.58 14.16
N GLY A 389 -2.88 -6.75 14.65
CA GLY A 389 -2.30 -7.42 15.80
C GLY A 389 -2.75 -8.87 15.94
N LYS A 390 -2.24 -9.55 16.98
CA LYS A 390 -2.54 -10.97 17.25
C LYS A 390 -3.84 -11.16 18.02
N ASP A 391 -4.16 -10.25 18.92
CA ASP A 391 -5.33 -10.36 19.76
C ASP A 391 -6.53 -9.69 19.09
N PRO A 392 -7.55 -10.45 18.69
CA PRO A 392 -8.68 -9.90 17.97
C PRO A 392 -9.56 -9.00 18.85
N VAL A 393 -10.14 -7.96 18.24
CA VAL A 393 -11.19 -7.16 18.89
C VAL A 393 -12.55 -7.87 18.81
N MET A 394 -13.46 -7.50 19.70
CA MET A 394 -14.82 -8.08 19.70
C MET A 394 -15.61 -7.63 18.45
N ASP A 395 -15.53 -6.35 18.11
CA ASP A 395 -16.26 -5.75 17.00
C ASP A 395 -15.30 -4.93 16.14
N PHE A 396 -14.85 -5.54 15.04
CA PHE A 396 -14.07 -4.81 14.04
C PHE A 396 -15.02 -4.00 13.14
N GLU A 397 -14.73 -2.72 13.00
CA GLU A 397 -15.39 -1.82 12.05
C GLU A 397 -14.34 -1.06 11.24
N ALA A 398 -14.52 -1.03 9.92
CA ALA A 398 -13.80 -0.13 9.04
C ALA A 398 -14.64 1.14 8.84
N ARG A 399 -14.21 2.26 9.42
CA ARG A 399 -14.95 3.52 9.39
C ARG A 399 -14.57 4.38 8.19
N ASP A 400 -15.53 4.70 7.34
CA ASP A 400 -15.41 5.76 6.34
C ASP A 400 -15.91 7.09 6.94
N VAL A 401 -15.02 8.09 7.02
CA VAL A 401 -15.30 9.43 7.55
C VAL A 401 -15.49 10.48 6.45
N THR A 402 -15.70 10.05 5.21
CA THR A 402 -15.82 10.96 4.06
C THR A 402 -16.95 11.98 4.26
N ALA A 403 -18.13 11.52 4.68
CA ALA A 403 -19.29 12.39 4.89
C ALA A 403 -19.07 13.43 6.01
N GLU A 404 -18.21 13.16 6.99
CA GLU A 404 -17.79 14.12 8.01
C GLU A 404 -16.76 15.12 7.46
N ALA A 405 -15.91 14.70 6.53
CA ALA A 405 -14.88 15.56 5.93
C ALA A 405 -15.43 16.53 4.88
N GLU A 406 -16.60 16.23 4.29
CA GLU A 406 -17.28 17.04 3.29
C GLU A 406 -18.12 18.19 3.92
N LYS A 407 -18.34 18.17 5.23
CA LYS A 407 -19.05 19.23 5.99
C LYS A 407 -18.14 20.37 6.37
#